data_b3835d47ceea7063aab604a8c6f04eca
#
_entry.id   b3835d47ceea7063aab604a8c6f04eca
#
_cell.length_a   1.000
_cell.length_b   1.000
_cell.length_c   1.000
_cell.angle_alpha   90.00
_cell.angle_beta   90.00
_cell.angle_gamma   90.00
#
_symmetry.space_group_name_H-M   'P 1'
#
loop_
_entity.id
_entity.type
_entity.pdbx_description
1 polymer ?
#
loop_
_entity_poly.entity_id
_entity_poly.type
_entity_poly.pdbx_seq_one_letter_code
_entity_poly.pdbx_strand_id
1 'polypeptide(L)'
;MKTTGIVLLFLLLIPMLSHAGEIYGTIKGDDGKPLINQVVNIMQNDKVMATSKTDANGYFTVSIAEVGKFTLVVVGYKEASFEVFSSNKSTRYNLLMNKAGDKWNLKSL
;
A
#
# COMPACT_ATOMS: atom_id res chain seq x y z
N MET A 1 2.21 32.23 -28.14
CA MET A 1 2.08 32.16 -27.78
C MET A 1 1.82 31.82 -27.25
N LYS A 2 1.72 31.70 -27.14
CA LYS A 2 1.37 31.47 -26.72
C LYS A 2 1.24 30.64 -26.18
N THR A 3 0.93 30.53 -26.14
CA THR A 3 0.51 29.64 -25.68
C THR A 3 1.09 28.99 -24.89
N THR A 4 1.60 28.94 -24.73
CA THR A 4 2.29 28.42 -23.93
C THR A 4 1.97 28.48 -22.62
N GLY A 5 1.52 29.34 -22.15
CA GLY A 5 1.30 29.39 -20.84
C GLY A 5 0.35 28.41 -20.36
N ILE A 6 -0.32 27.96 -21.13
CA ILE A 6 -1.25 27.08 -20.81
C ILE A 6 -0.81 25.91 -20.19
N VAL A 7 0.01 25.38 -20.67
CA VAL A 7 0.47 24.24 -20.14
C VAL A 7 0.71 24.20 -18.78
N LEU A 8 1.47 24.99 -18.38
CA LEU A 8 1.75 24.90 -17.09
C LEU A 8 0.71 24.87 -16.17
N LEU A 9 -0.13 25.57 -16.41
CA LEU A 9 -1.08 25.66 -15.46
C LEU A 9 -1.72 24.42 -15.20
N PHE A 10 -1.90 23.64 -16.11
CA PHE A 10 -2.61 22.54 -15.87
C PHE A 10 -1.91 21.60 -15.04
N LEU A 11 -0.75 21.58 -15.03
CA LEU A 11 -0.10 20.69 -14.30
C LEU A 11 -0.32 20.87 -12.91
N LEU A 12 -0.39 21.98 -12.48
CA LEU A 12 -0.51 22.16 -11.14
C LEU A 12 -1.77 21.74 -10.65
N LEU A 13 -2.69 21.71 -11.37
CA LEU A 13 -3.94 21.38 -10.90
C LEU A 13 -4.00 19.98 -10.57
N ILE A 14 -3.48 19.22 -11.33
CA ILE A 14 -3.54 17.88 -11.14
C ILE A 14 -3.15 17.34 -9.85
N PRO A 15 -2.09 17.61 -9.35
CA PRO A 15 -1.64 17.05 -8.14
C PRO A 15 -2.57 17.29 -7.03
N MET A 16 -3.15 18.39 -7.04
CA MET A 16 -3.97 18.69 -5.98
C MET A 16 -5.17 17.95 -5.94
N LEU A 17 -5.56 17.47 -6.99
CA LEU A 17 -6.75 16.78 -7.00
C LEU A 17 -6.64 15.41 -6.52
N SER A 18 -5.53 14.84 -6.58
CA SER A 18 -5.47 13.49 -6.27
C SER A 18 -5.19 13.30 -4.84
N HIS A 19 -6.11 13.36 -4.10
CA HIS A 19 -5.90 13.20 -2.75
C HIS A 19 -6.62 12.13 -2.10
N ALA A 20 -6.52 10.92 -2.53
CA ALA A 20 -6.91 9.81 -1.72
C ALA A 20 -5.88 9.75 -0.62
N GLY A 21 -6.19 9.24 0.48
CA GLY A 21 -5.26 9.14 1.57
C GLY A 21 -4.23 8.06 1.32
N GLU A 22 -3.28 7.92 2.21
CA GLU A 22 -2.28 6.89 2.11
C GLU A 22 -2.66 5.70 2.95
N ILE A 23 -2.21 4.53 2.53
CA ILE A 23 -2.31 3.33 3.33
C ILE A 23 -0.91 3.11 3.86
N TYR A 24 -0.75 3.02 5.17
CA TYR A 24 0.57 2.90 5.76
C TYR A 24 0.50 2.03 7.01
N GLY A 25 1.63 1.66 7.53
CA GLY A 25 1.69 0.88 8.76
C GLY A 25 2.93 0.03 8.84
N THR A 26 2.83 -1.05 9.60
CA THR A 26 3.98 -1.92 9.81
C THR A 26 3.61 -3.36 9.55
N ILE A 27 4.57 -4.17 9.18
CA ILE A 27 4.38 -5.59 9.02
C ILE A 27 5.46 -6.31 9.81
N LYS A 28 5.05 -7.22 10.69
CA LYS A 28 5.99 -8.03 11.45
C LYS A 28 5.91 -9.47 10.98
N GLY A 29 6.99 -10.19 11.09
CA GLY A 29 7.01 -11.60 10.80
C GLY A 29 6.45 -12.41 11.96
N ASP A 30 6.36 -13.72 11.81
CA ASP A 30 5.79 -14.59 12.84
C ASP A 30 6.69 -14.68 14.07
N ASP A 31 7.90 -14.20 13.99
CA ASP A 31 8.79 -14.13 15.15
C ASP A 31 8.60 -12.79 15.88
N GLY A 32 7.70 -11.94 15.44
CA GLY A 32 7.44 -10.64 16.05
C GLY A 32 8.41 -9.55 15.63
N LYS A 33 9.36 -9.85 14.76
CA LYS A 33 10.32 -8.86 14.31
C LYS A 33 9.86 -8.19 13.02
N PRO A 34 10.31 -6.97 12.77
CA PRO A 34 9.91 -6.27 11.56
C PRO A 34 10.26 -7.05 10.30
N LEU A 35 9.38 -7.01 9.32
CA LEU A 35 9.64 -7.61 8.03
C LEU A 35 10.36 -6.56 7.19
N ILE A 36 11.62 -6.77 6.92
CA ILE A 36 12.51 -5.76 6.33
C ILE A 36 12.67 -5.93 4.83
N ASN A 37 12.67 -4.82 4.11
CA ASN A 37 12.89 -4.83 2.66
C ASN A 37 11.95 -5.75 1.90
N GLN A 38 10.75 -5.86 2.36
CA GLN A 38 9.79 -6.77 1.78
C GLN A 38 8.86 -6.01 0.82
N VAL A 39 8.71 -6.51 -0.38
CA VAL A 39 7.84 -5.89 -1.36
C VAL A 39 6.38 -6.19 -1.02
N VAL A 40 5.56 -5.15 -1.07
CA VAL A 40 4.15 -5.25 -0.78
C VAL A 40 3.40 -4.67 -1.97
N ASN A 41 2.44 -5.40 -2.49
CA ASN A 41 1.61 -4.94 -3.59
C ASN A 41 0.20 -4.66 -3.08
N ILE A 42 -0.40 -3.62 -3.60
CA ILE A 42 -1.80 -3.33 -3.35
C ILE A 42 -2.53 -3.67 -4.64
N MET A 43 -3.46 -4.59 -4.56
CA MET A 43 -4.09 -5.16 -5.74
C MET A 43 -5.59 -4.94 -5.77
N GLN A 44 -6.14 -4.90 -6.96
CA GLN A 44 -7.57 -4.83 -7.15
C GLN A 44 -7.87 -5.57 -8.45
N ASN A 45 -8.77 -6.53 -8.41
CA ASN A 45 -9.16 -7.32 -9.57
C ASN A 45 -7.94 -7.96 -10.27
N ASP A 46 -7.07 -8.55 -9.47
CA ASP A 46 -5.87 -9.22 -9.97
C ASP A 46 -4.87 -8.29 -10.66
N LYS A 47 -4.98 -6.98 -10.39
CA LYS A 47 -4.10 -6.04 -10.99
C LYS A 47 -3.34 -5.33 -9.90
N VAL A 48 -2.06 -5.12 -10.07
CA VAL A 48 -1.25 -4.39 -9.11
C VAL A 48 -1.52 -2.91 -9.31
N MET A 49 -2.07 -2.27 -8.30
CA MET A 49 -2.40 -0.85 -8.35
C MET A 49 -1.30 0.00 -7.76
N ALA A 50 -0.54 -0.54 -6.85
CA ALA A 50 0.57 0.19 -6.23
C ALA A 50 1.53 -0.80 -5.58
N THR A 51 2.77 -0.41 -5.43
CA THR A 51 3.81 -1.25 -4.84
C THR A 51 4.61 -0.43 -3.84
N SER A 52 5.00 -1.04 -2.76
CA SER A 52 5.86 -0.42 -1.77
C SER A 52 6.82 -1.46 -1.24
N LYS A 53 7.77 -1.03 -0.43
CA LYS A 53 8.74 -1.93 0.17
C LYS A 53 8.89 -1.53 1.62
N THR A 54 8.91 -2.49 2.52
CA THR A 54 9.07 -2.16 3.94
C THR A 54 10.49 -1.72 4.21
N ASP A 55 10.65 -0.86 5.18
CA ASP A 55 11.98 -0.38 5.58
C ASP A 55 12.54 -1.23 6.73
N ALA A 56 13.58 -0.77 7.36
CA ALA A 56 14.25 -1.49 8.44
C ALA A 56 13.37 -1.70 9.68
N ASN A 57 12.31 -0.95 9.79
CA ASN A 57 11.38 -1.06 10.91
C ASN A 57 10.11 -1.81 10.50
N GLY A 58 10.08 -2.34 9.30
CA GLY A 58 8.89 -3.02 8.79
C GLY A 58 7.81 -2.06 8.37
N TYR A 59 8.13 -0.80 8.21
CA TYR A 59 7.16 0.23 7.91
C TYR A 59 6.97 0.36 6.40
N PHE A 60 5.74 0.51 5.99
CA PHE A 60 5.42 0.71 4.57
C PHE A 60 4.45 1.86 4.41
N THR A 61 4.43 2.45 3.24
CA THR A 61 3.44 3.46 2.91
C THR A 61 3.18 3.39 1.41
N VAL A 62 1.95 3.59 1.03
CA VAL A 62 1.59 3.55 -0.37
C VAL A 62 0.46 4.53 -0.63
N SER A 63 0.52 5.21 -1.75
CA SER A 63 -0.50 6.17 -2.14
C SER A 63 -1.34 5.57 -3.24
N ILE A 64 -2.65 5.62 -3.09
CA ILE A 64 -3.57 5.11 -4.08
C ILE A 64 -4.54 6.22 -4.42
N ALA A 65 -4.67 6.53 -5.68
CA ALA A 65 -5.51 7.65 -6.11
C ALA A 65 -6.99 7.34 -5.99
N GLU A 66 -7.35 6.06 -5.97
CA GLU A 66 -8.75 5.68 -5.96
C GLU A 66 -9.24 5.27 -4.60
N VAL A 67 -10.47 5.56 -4.32
CA VAL A 67 -11.11 5.17 -3.08
C VAL A 67 -11.74 3.80 -3.29
N GLY A 68 -11.68 2.95 -2.30
CA GLY A 68 -12.32 1.65 -2.38
C GLY A 68 -11.57 0.57 -1.64
N LYS A 69 -11.95 -0.67 -1.95
CA LYS A 69 -11.39 -1.82 -1.29
C LYS A 69 -10.29 -2.42 -2.14
N PHE A 70 -9.19 -2.75 -1.51
CA PHE A 70 -8.03 -3.31 -2.18
C PHE A 70 -7.50 -4.47 -1.35
N THR A 71 -6.61 -5.25 -1.91
CA THR A 71 -5.96 -6.35 -1.21
C THR A 71 -4.46 -6.08 -1.11
N LEU A 72 -3.94 -6.10 0.10
CA LEU A 72 -2.51 -5.97 0.32
C LEU A 72 -1.92 -7.36 0.27
N VAL A 73 -0.89 -7.56 -0.51
CA VAL A 73 -0.25 -8.85 -0.68
C VAL A 73 1.24 -8.71 -0.42
N VAL A 74 1.79 -9.59 0.40
CA VAL A 74 3.22 -9.61 0.66
C VAL A 74 3.84 -10.54 -0.37
N VAL A 75 4.65 -9.98 -1.25
CA VAL A 75 5.21 -10.74 -2.36
C VAL A 75 6.18 -11.78 -1.84
N GLY A 76 6.06 -12.98 -2.33
CA GLY A 76 6.95 -14.05 -1.91
C GLY A 76 6.41 -14.89 -0.78
N TYR A 77 5.29 -14.51 -0.17
CA TYR A 77 4.69 -15.27 0.90
C TYR A 77 3.30 -15.68 0.43
N LYS A 78 3.19 -16.88 -0.08
CA LYS A 78 1.98 -17.34 -0.64
C LYS A 78 0.80 -17.10 0.25
N GLU A 79 -0.24 -16.56 -0.29
CA GLU A 79 -1.50 -16.31 0.39
C GLU A 79 -1.47 -15.31 1.55
N ALA A 80 -0.36 -14.64 1.75
CA ALA A 80 -0.31 -13.62 2.76
C ALA A 80 -0.96 -12.35 2.22
N SER A 81 -2.22 -12.19 2.49
CA SER A 81 -2.97 -11.04 2.01
C SER A 81 -3.90 -10.49 3.08
N PHE A 82 -4.26 -9.24 2.96
CA PHE A 82 -5.12 -8.56 3.91
C PHE A 82 -5.95 -7.52 3.18
N GLU A 83 -7.22 -7.43 3.52
CA GLU A 83 -8.08 -6.48 2.86
C GLU A 83 -7.89 -5.12 3.45
N VAL A 84 -7.66 -4.12 2.63
CA VAL A 84 -7.42 -2.76 3.07
C VAL A 84 -8.35 -1.81 2.33
N PHE A 85 -8.55 -0.64 2.88
CA PHE A 85 -9.44 0.33 2.26
C PHE A 85 -8.72 1.64 2.03
N SER A 86 -8.90 2.21 0.87
CA SER A 86 -8.39 3.53 0.54
C SER A 86 -9.55 4.52 0.65
N SER A 87 -9.31 5.62 1.33
CA SER A 87 -10.33 6.66 1.47
C SER A 87 -9.67 8.01 1.31
N ASN A 88 -10.40 9.09 1.59
CA ASN A 88 -9.82 10.41 1.53
C ASN A 88 -8.89 10.65 2.69
N LYS A 89 -8.83 9.78 3.67
CA LYS A 89 -7.97 9.95 4.83
C LYS A 89 -6.96 8.84 4.86
N SER A 90 -5.80 9.12 5.44
CA SER A 90 -4.78 8.10 5.58
C SER A 90 -5.23 7.05 6.58
N THR A 91 -4.96 5.81 6.30
CA THR A 91 -5.39 4.70 7.15
C THR A 91 -4.18 3.85 7.52
N ARG A 92 -4.10 3.49 8.78
CA ARG A 92 -2.97 2.74 9.28
C ARG A 92 -3.33 1.28 9.49
N TYR A 93 -2.46 0.40 9.07
CA TYR A 93 -2.61 -1.03 9.28
C TYR A 93 -1.34 -1.59 9.89
N ASN A 94 -1.43 -2.15 11.08
CA ASN A 94 -0.30 -2.82 11.71
C ASN A 94 -0.59 -4.31 11.60
N LEU A 95 0.23 -5.02 10.88
CA LEU A 95 -0.04 -6.39 10.49
C LEU A 95 1.01 -7.35 10.99
N LEU A 96 0.61 -8.58 11.17
CA LEU A 96 1.50 -9.64 11.60
C LEU A 96 1.38 -10.78 10.61
N MET A 97 2.51 -11.27 10.13
CA MET A 97 2.56 -12.46 9.31
C MET A 97 2.49 -13.66 10.23
N ASN A 98 1.64 -14.60 9.91
CA ASN A 98 1.46 -15.76 10.74
C ASN A 98 1.48 -16.99 9.86
N LYS A 99 2.29 -17.96 10.19
CA LYS A 99 2.40 -19.17 9.40
C LYS A 99 1.51 -20.25 9.98
N ALA A 100 0.70 -20.86 9.14
CA ALA A 100 -0.18 -21.93 9.54
C ALA A 100 0.03 -23.07 8.56
N GLY A 101 0.77 -24.07 8.94
CA GLY A 101 1.12 -25.14 8.02
C GLY A 101 2.02 -24.61 6.91
N ASP A 102 1.61 -24.78 5.69
CA ASP A 102 2.39 -24.30 4.57
C ASP A 102 1.93 -22.92 4.10
N LYS A 103 0.96 -22.32 4.77
CA LYS A 103 0.41 -21.08 4.32
C LYS A 103 0.75 -19.94 5.22
N TRP A 104 0.83 -18.76 4.64
CA TRP A 104 1.06 -17.55 5.39
C TRP A 104 -0.21 -16.71 5.40
N ASN A 105 -0.51 -16.12 6.54
CA ASN A 105 -1.66 -15.25 6.68
C ASN A 105 -1.21 -13.92 7.22
N LEU A 106 -1.95 -12.87 6.92
CA LEU A 106 -1.75 -11.58 7.54
C LEU A 106 -2.93 -11.32 8.44
N LYS A 107 -2.67 -10.80 9.62
CA LYS A 107 -3.76 -10.42 10.51
C LYS A 107 -3.43 -9.09 11.15
N SER A 108 -4.45 -8.41 11.60
CA SER A 108 -4.28 -7.13 12.27
C SER A 108 -3.80 -7.34 13.68
N LEU A 109 -2.90 -6.50 14.10
CA LEU A 109 -2.41 -6.50 15.47
C LEU A 109 -3.36 -5.76 16.40
#